data_facaf930d45463a6b3556e510c5b4451
#
_entry.id   facaf930d45463a6b3556e510c5b4451
#
_cell.length_a   1.000
_cell.length_b   1.000
_cell.length_c   1.000
_cell.angle_alpha   90.00
_cell.angle_beta   90.00
_cell.angle_gamma   90.00
#
_symmetry.space_group_name_H-M   'P 1'
#
loop_
_entity.id
_entity.type
_entity.pdbx_description
1 polymer ?
#
loop_
_entity_poly.entity_id
_entity_poly.type
_entity_poly.pdbx_seq_one_letter_code
_entity_poly.pdbx_strand_id
1 'polypeptide(L)'
;MGADMSERMQMYAIFHGAVVLLIGNLCGIVYADAIGRSLAEDAIRAWRVAHTGGATGGLALVAVGAVLHRLTDGVASRKVLVWSLVAGTYSITLGFLIAATAGVRGITPGGPLLNSIVQVAYLAGGGSVLIGSIVFVYSAFPRSS
;
A
#
# COMPACT_ATOMS: atom_id res chain seq x y z
N MET A 1 3.27 -20.04 -22.42
CA MET A 1 2.32 -18.95 -22.17
C MET A 1 2.05 -18.68 -20.66
N GLY A 2 1.97 -19.68 -19.80
CA GLY A 2 1.75 -19.49 -18.35
C GLY A 2 2.95 -18.93 -17.56
N ALA A 3 4.17 -19.32 -17.90
CA ALA A 3 5.40 -18.87 -17.24
C ALA A 3 5.63 -17.36 -17.47
N ASP A 4 5.45 -16.88 -18.69
CA ASP A 4 5.58 -15.45 -19.03
C ASP A 4 4.57 -14.57 -18.25
N MET A 5 3.34 -15.03 -18.09
CA MET A 5 2.32 -14.28 -17.33
C MET A 5 2.64 -14.18 -15.83
N SER A 6 3.19 -15.27 -15.25
CA SER A 6 3.61 -15.27 -13.83
C SER A 6 4.77 -14.30 -13.59
N GLU A 7 5.74 -14.30 -14.48
CA GLU A 7 6.90 -13.41 -14.43
C GLU A 7 6.50 -11.94 -14.56
N ARG A 8 5.58 -11.63 -15.47
CA ARG A 8 5.03 -10.27 -15.61
C ARG A 8 4.32 -9.80 -14.34
N MET A 9 3.48 -10.64 -13.71
CA MET A 9 2.80 -10.27 -12.46
C MET A 9 3.80 -10.03 -11.32
N GLN A 10 4.86 -10.85 -11.25
CA GLN A 10 5.96 -10.66 -10.31
C GLN A 10 6.63 -9.29 -10.51
N MET A 11 7.01 -8.98 -11.75
CA MET A 11 7.64 -7.70 -12.08
C MET A 11 6.73 -6.49 -11.81
N TYR A 12 5.42 -6.61 -12.08
CA TYR A 12 4.47 -5.55 -11.73
C TYR A 12 4.41 -5.33 -10.21
N ALA A 13 4.31 -6.37 -9.41
CA ALA A 13 4.29 -6.24 -7.95
C ALA A 13 5.58 -5.57 -7.44
N ILE A 14 6.74 -6.00 -7.91
CA ILE A 14 8.04 -5.42 -7.55
C ILE A 14 8.12 -3.95 -7.96
N PHE A 15 7.77 -3.64 -9.22
CA PHE A 15 7.81 -2.27 -9.74
C PHE A 15 6.91 -1.32 -8.94
N HIS A 16 5.64 -1.68 -8.77
CA HIS A 16 4.70 -0.85 -8.02
C HIS A 16 5.08 -0.74 -6.54
N GLY A 17 5.59 -1.82 -5.96
CA GLY A 17 6.14 -1.79 -4.61
C GLY A 17 7.31 -0.83 -4.47
N ALA A 18 8.25 -0.84 -5.43
CA ALA A 18 9.38 0.09 -5.44
C ALA A 18 8.93 1.55 -5.61
N VAL A 19 7.91 1.83 -6.44
CA VAL A 19 7.34 3.17 -6.59
C VAL A 19 6.72 3.65 -5.27
N VAL A 20 5.91 2.82 -4.62
CA VAL A 20 5.30 3.18 -3.33
C VAL A 20 6.36 3.36 -2.24
N LEU A 21 7.39 2.51 -2.21
CA LEU A 21 8.53 2.64 -1.30
C LEU A 21 9.26 3.98 -1.51
N LEU A 22 9.48 4.37 -2.77
CA LEU A 22 10.08 5.65 -3.11
C LEU A 22 9.21 6.82 -2.60
N ILE A 23 7.89 6.78 -2.83
CA ILE A 23 6.96 7.79 -2.31
C ILE A 23 7.06 7.86 -0.79
N GLY A 24 7.04 6.71 -0.09
CA GLY A 24 7.21 6.65 1.35
C GLY A 24 8.52 7.28 1.83
N ASN A 25 9.63 7.02 1.14
CA ASN A 25 10.93 7.62 1.47
C ASN A 25 10.96 9.13 1.23
N LEU A 26 10.33 9.62 0.17
CA LEU A 26 10.17 11.07 -0.06
C LEU A 26 9.35 11.72 1.06
N CYS A 27 8.29 11.07 1.55
CA CYS A 27 7.56 11.53 2.74
C CYS A 27 8.45 11.59 3.99
N GLY A 28 9.48 10.72 4.08
CA GLY A 28 10.46 10.75 5.15
C GLY A 28 11.30 12.03 5.16
N ILE A 29 11.62 12.58 4.00
CA ILE A 29 12.31 13.87 3.89
C ILE A 29 11.43 14.99 4.45
N VAL A 30 10.14 15.02 4.07
CA VAL A 30 9.18 16.00 4.58
C VAL A 30 8.95 15.82 6.08
N TYR A 31 8.91 14.58 6.56
CA TYR A 31 8.81 14.28 8.00
C TYR A 31 10.02 14.83 8.78
N ALA A 32 11.23 14.64 8.26
CA ALA A 32 12.45 15.18 8.88
C ALA A 32 12.45 16.72 8.90
N ASP A 33 12.02 17.37 7.81
CA ASP A 33 11.87 18.83 7.74
C ASP A 33 10.81 19.33 8.74
N ALA A 34 9.68 18.63 8.86
CA ALA A 34 8.64 18.97 9.83
C ALA A 34 9.14 18.95 11.28
N ILE A 35 9.99 17.99 11.63
CA ILE A 35 10.66 17.93 12.94
C ILE A 35 11.63 19.09 13.10
N GLY A 36 12.51 19.32 12.12
CA GLY A 36 13.53 20.36 12.14
C GLY A 36 12.94 21.76 12.30
N ARG A 37 11.75 21.99 11.71
CA ARG A 37 11.00 23.26 11.81
C ARG A 37 10.07 23.34 13.01
N SER A 38 10.03 22.32 13.86
CA SER A 38 9.14 22.23 15.03
C SER A 38 7.68 22.51 14.69
N LEU A 39 7.18 21.88 13.62
CA LEU A 39 5.76 22.02 13.24
C LEU A 39 4.84 21.44 14.33
N ALA A 40 3.55 21.72 14.25
CA ALA A 40 2.55 21.17 15.17
C ALA A 40 2.63 19.64 15.21
N GLU A 41 2.45 19.06 16.39
CA GLU A 41 2.60 17.60 16.61
C GLU A 41 1.72 16.76 15.68
N ASP A 42 0.52 17.22 15.37
CA ASP A 42 -0.39 16.55 14.44
C ASP A 42 0.17 16.50 13.01
N ALA A 43 0.84 17.55 12.54
CA ALA A 43 1.48 17.59 11.24
C ALA A 43 2.69 16.62 11.20
N ILE A 44 3.53 16.65 12.24
CA ILE A 44 4.65 15.73 12.38
C ILE A 44 4.16 14.28 12.37
N ARG A 45 3.09 13.97 13.10
CA ARG A 45 2.47 12.65 13.16
C ARG A 45 1.94 12.21 11.80
N ALA A 46 1.25 13.09 11.07
CA ALA A 46 0.71 12.79 9.76
C ALA A 46 1.80 12.43 8.74
N TRP A 47 2.90 13.20 8.69
CA TRP A 47 4.04 12.90 7.82
C TRP A 47 4.78 11.62 8.24
N ARG A 48 4.89 11.35 9.54
CA ARG A 48 5.43 10.07 10.03
C ARG A 48 4.60 8.89 9.52
N VAL A 49 3.26 8.98 9.59
CA VAL A 49 2.36 7.93 9.09
C VAL A 49 2.51 7.75 7.57
N ALA A 50 2.58 8.85 6.81
CA ALA A 50 2.79 8.80 5.37
C ALA A 50 4.13 8.13 5.00
N HIS A 51 5.21 8.47 5.71
CA HIS A 51 6.52 7.84 5.53
C HIS A 51 6.49 6.36 5.87
N THR A 52 6.12 6.01 7.09
CA THR A 52 6.19 4.61 7.57
C THR A 52 5.19 3.72 6.83
N GLY A 53 3.96 4.20 6.60
CA GLY A 53 2.93 3.45 5.89
C GLY A 53 3.29 3.22 4.42
N GLY A 54 3.79 4.25 3.72
CA GLY A 54 4.25 4.13 2.34
C GLY A 54 5.46 3.20 2.21
N ALA A 55 6.47 3.38 3.06
CA ALA A 55 7.66 2.52 3.04
C ALA A 55 7.33 1.06 3.34
N THR A 56 6.52 0.79 4.38
CA THR A 56 6.13 -0.58 4.76
C THR A 56 5.24 -1.22 3.69
N GLY A 57 4.25 -0.48 3.17
CA GLY A 57 3.36 -0.99 2.11
C GLY A 57 4.12 -1.32 0.83
N GLY A 58 5.06 -0.44 0.42
CA GLY A 58 5.92 -0.67 -0.73
C GLY A 58 6.81 -1.90 -0.56
N LEU A 59 7.46 -2.02 0.61
CA LEU A 59 8.31 -3.18 0.92
C LEU A 59 7.50 -4.49 0.95
N ALA A 60 6.31 -4.48 1.53
CA ALA A 60 5.43 -5.65 1.55
C ALA A 60 5.06 -6.10 0.13
N LEU A 61 4.74 -5.16 -0.76
CA LEU A 61 4.40 -5.46 -2.15
C LEU A 61 5.61 -6.01 -2.94
N VAL A 62 6.82 -5.48 -2.70
CA VAL A 62 8.07 -6.04 -3.26
C VAL A 62 8.28 -7.47 -2.76
N ALA A 63 8.10 -7.72 -1.45
CA ALA A 63 8.27 -9.05 -0.86
C ALA A 63 7.28 -10.08 -1.44
N VAL A 64 5.99 -9.69 -1.60
CA VAL A 64 4.99 -10.55 -2.25
C VAL A 64 5.39 -10.84 -3.70
N GLY A 65 5.84 -9.83 -4.45
CA GLY A 65 6.36 -10.02 -5.80
C GLY A 65 7.51 -11.02 -5.84
N ALA A 66 8.46 -10.91 -4.92
CA ALA A 66 9.64 -11.79 -4.87
C ALA A 66 9.28 -13.27 -4.64
N VAL A 67 8.20 -13.56 -3.90
CA VAL A 67 7.77 -14.94 -3.60
C VAL A 67 6.64 -15.44 -4.49
N LEU A 68 6.10 -14.62 -5.38
CA LEU A 68 4.91 -14.93 -6.19
C LEU A 68 5.05 -16.21 -7.01
N HIS A 69 6.26 -16.52 -7.46
CA HIS A 69 6.57 -17.73 -8.23
C HIS A 69 6.42 -19.03 -7.42
N ARG A 70 6.48 -18.93 -6.08
CA ARG A 70 6.34 -20.07 -5.15
C ARG A 70 4.91 -20.41 -4.80
N LEU A 71 3.97 -19.52 -5.15
CA LEU A 71 2.56 -19.74 -4.86
C LEU A 71 1.96 -20.74 -5.84
N THR A 72 1.20 -21.71 -5.31
CA THR A 72 0.68 -22.85 -6.05
C THR A 72 -0.55 -22.56 -6.91
N ASP A 73 -1.14 -21.35 -6.78
CA ASP A 73 -2.40 -21.03 -7.41
C ASP A 73 -2.30 -20.66 -8.89
N GLY A 74 -3.45 -20.77 -9.56
CA GLY A 74 -3.59 -20.42 -10.98
C GLY A 74 -3.41 -18.92 -11.27
N VAL A 75 -3.31 -18.59 -12.56
CA VAL A 75 -3.09 -17.23 -13.07
C VAL A 75 -4.13 -16.24 -12.56
N ALA A 76 -5.40 -16.65 -12.42
CA ALA A 76 -6.47 -15.78 -11.93
C ALA A 76 -6.24 -15.31 -10.49
N SER A 77 -5.89 -16.23 -9.58
CA SER A 77 -5.60 -15.91 -8.17
C SER A 77 -4.40 -14.97 -8.04
N ARG A 78 -3.35 -15.18 -8.83
CA ARG A 78 -2.18 -14.29 -8.87
C ARG A 78 -2.52 -12.88 -9.34
N LYS A 79 -3.39 -12.75 -10.34
CA LYS A 79 -3.88 -11.43 -10.78
C LYS A 79 -4.68 -10.72 -9.69
N VAL A 80 -5.62 -11.42 -9.05
CA VAL A 80 -6.41 -10.86 -7.94
C VAL A 80 -5.49 -10.45 -6.80
N LEU A 81 -4.55 -11.30 -6.40
CA LEU A 81 -3.56 -10.99 -5.38
C LEU A 81 -2.78 -9.72 -5.70
N VAL A 82 -2.12 -9.66 -6.84
CA VAL A 82 -1.25 -8.53 -7.20
C VAL A 82 -2.04 -7.25 -7.33
N TRP A 83 -3.15 -7.26 -8.10
CA TRP A 83 -3.89 -6.03 -8.37
C TRP A 83 -4.66 -5.51 -7.16
N SER A 84 -5.17 -6.37 -6.28
CA SER A 84 -5.79 -5.91 -5.03
C SER A 84 -4.75 -5.30 -4.08
N LEU A 85 -3.56 -5.88 -3.96
CA LEU A 85 -2.48 -5.29 -3.16
C LEU A 85 -1.97 -3.98 -3.77
N VAL A 86 -1.75 -3.92 -5.09
CA VAL A 86 -1.32 -2.70 -5.77
C VAL A 86 -2.35 -1.59 -5.58
N ALA A 87 -3.61 -1.83 -5.95
CA ALA A 87 -4.68 -0.83 -5.83
C ALA A 87 -4.86 -0.36 -4.38
N GLY A 88 -4.86 -1.31 -3.43
CA GLY A 88 -5.01 -1.02 -2.01
C GLY A 88 -3.86 -0.19 -1.47
N THR A 89 -2.62 -0.55 -1.78
CA THR A 89 -1.43 0.16 -1.31
C THR A 89 -1.37 1.59 -1.86
N TYR A 90 -1.66 1.79 -3.16
CA TYR A 90 -1.73 3.15 -3.72
C TYR A 90 -2.86 3.96 -3.09
N SER A 91 -4.06 3.38 -2.91
CA SER A 91 -5.20 4.07 -2.32
C SER A 91 -4.88 4.57 -0.91
N ILE A 92 -4.29 3.72 -0.06
CA ILE A 92 -3.88 4.08 1.30
C ILE A 92 -2.77 5.13 1.28
N THR A 93 -1.76 4.97 0.43
CA THR A 93 -0.63 5.90 0.34
C THR A 93 -1.09 7.28 -0.12
N LEU A 94 -1.98 7.37 -1.12
CA LEU A 94 -2.58 8.63 -1.53
C LEU A 94 -3.43 9.24 -0.41
N GLY A 95 -4.18 8.42 0.33
CA GLY A 95 -4.90 8.86 1.52
C GLY A 95 -3.98 9.49 2.56
N PHE A 96 -2.83 8.87 2.85
CA PHE A 96 -1.84 9.43 3.78
C PHE A 96 -1.26 10.75 3.29
N LEU A 97 -0.95 10.87 1.99
CA LEU A 97 -0.45 12.12 1.40
C LEU A 97 -1.47 13.25 1.51
N ILE A 98 -2.72 12.98 1.14
CA ILE A 98 -3.80 13.99 1.25
C ILE A 98 -4.03 14.36 2.71
N ALA A 99 -4.05 13.38 3.62
CA ALA A 99 -4.22 13.63 5.04
C ALA A 99 -3.12 14.52 5.61
N ALA A 100 -1.86 14.23 5.28
CA ALA A 100 -0.70 14.98 5.76
C ALA A 100 -0.64 16.40 5.19
N THR A 101 -0.98 16.58 3.91
CA THR A 101 -0.95 17.90 3.25
C THR A 101 -2.14 18.79 3.61
N ALA A 102 -3.34 18.20 3.79
CA ALA A 102 -4.56 18.93 4.08
C ALA A 102 -4.89 19.05 5.58
N GLY A 103 -4.12 18.42 6.47
CA GLY A 103 -4.37 18.42 7.91
C GLY A 103 -5.67 17.72 8.31
N VAL A 104 -6.12 16.72 7.52
CA VAL A 104 -7.32 15.93 7.79
C VAL A 104 -6.94 14.51 8.22
N ARG A 105 -7.84 13.78 8.88
CA ARG A 105 -7.55 12.43 9.39
C ARG A 105 -8.21 11.30 8.61
N GLY A 106 -9.37 11.55 7.97
CA GLY A 106 -10.13 10.54 7.22
C GLY A 106 -10.65 9.36 8.05
N ILE A 107 -10.67 9.45 9.37
CA ILE A 107 -11.08 8.35 10.25
C ILE A 107 -12.58 8.39 10.53
N THR A 108 -13.14 9.58 10.67
CA THR A 108 -14.56 9.79 10.95
C THR A 108 -15.26 10.43 9.76
N PRO A 109 -16.52 10.07 9.48
CA PRO A 109 -17.30 10.72 8.43
C PRO A 109 -17.59 12.18 8.76
N GLY A 110 -17.73 13.02 7.72
CA GLY A 110 -18.05 14.43 7.84
C GLY A 110 -16.83 15.36 7.82
N GLY A 111 -17.06 16.66 7.99
CA GLY A 111 -16.03 17.68 7.88
C GLY A 111 -15.73 18.09 6.43
N PRO A 112 -14.54 18.64 6.14
CA PRO A 112 -14.15 19.06 4.79
C PRO A 112 -14.19 17.92 3.78
N LEU A 113 -14.47 18.23 2.52
CA LEU A 113 -14.52 17.22 1.43
C LEU A 113 -13.27 16.31 1.39
N LEU A 114 -12.09 16.89 1.60
CA LEU A 114 -10.83 16.12 1.63
C LEU A 114 -10.82 15.05 2.73
N ASN A 115 -11.46 15.28 3.88
CA ASN A 115 -11.59 14.27 4.92
C ASN A 115 -12.40 13.06 4.44
N SER A 116 -13.50 13.29 3.71
CA SER A 116 -14.32 12.22 3.14
C SER A 116 -13.57 11.46 2.04
N ILE A 117 -12.80 12.15 1.20
CA ILE A 117 -11.95 11.53 0.17
C ILE A 117 -10.91 10.61 0.82
N VAL A 118 -10.22 11.08 1.86
CA VAL A 118 -9.25 10.28 2.61
C VAL A 118 -9.92 9.06 3.25
N GLN A 119 -11.10 9.24 3.85
CA GLN A 119 -11.85 8.12 4.43
C GLN A 119 -12.18 7.04 3.40
N VAL A 120 -12.70 7.45 2.23
CA VAL A 120 -13.01 6.51 1.14
C VAL A 120 -11.73 5.81 0.66
N ALA A 121 -10.63 6.53 0.53
CA ALA A 121 -9.34 5.96 0.14
C ALA A 121 -8.86 4.89 1.15
N TYR A 122 -9.02 5.15 2.45
CA TYR A 122 -8.65 4.17 3.48
C TYR A 122 -9.56 2.94 3.48
N LEU A 123 -10.87 3.13 3.35
CA LEU A 123 -11.83 2.02 3.32
C LEU A 123 -11.64 1.15 2.07
N ALA A 124 -11.57 1.78 0.89
CA ALA A 124 -11.34 1.07 -0.37
C ALA A 124 -9.97 0.39 -0.39
N GLY A 125 -8.93 1.11 0.05
CA GLY A 125 -7.57 0.59 0.12
C GLY A 125 -7.45 -0.55 1.12
N GLY A 126 -7.97 -0.39 2.32
CA GLY A 126 -7.97 -1.42 3.35
C GLY A 126 -8.73 -2.68 2.93
N GLY A 127 -9.92 -2.52 2.33
CA GLY A 127 -10.67 -3.63 1.76
C GLY A 127 -9.91 -4.37 0.65
N SER A 128 -9.26 -3.63 -0.24
CA SER A 128 -8.44 -4.22 -1.31
C SER A 128 -7.23 -4.99 -0.76
N VAL A 129 -6.51 -4.41 0.22
CA VAL A 129 -5.38 -5.09 0.88
C VAL A 129 -5.86 -6.35 1.61
N LEU A 130 -7.02 -6.30 2.27
CA LEU A 130 -7.58 -7.46 2.95
C LEU A 130 -7.89 -8.60 1.97
N ILE A 131 -8.52 -8.29 0.82
CA ILE A 131 -8.75 -9.27 -0.25
C ILE A 131 -7.43 -9.90 -0.70
N GLY A 132 -6.43 -9.07 -1.01
CA GLY A 132 -5.11 -9.56 -1.41
C GLY A 132 -4.45 -10.44 -0.34
N SER A 133 -4.55 -10.05 0.93
CA SER A 133 -4.00 -10.82 2.05
C SER A 133 -4.68 -12.18 2.21
N ILE A 134 -6.01 -12.25 2.06
CA ILE A 134 -6.75 -13.52 2.11
C ILE A 134 -6.30 -14.43 0.98
N VAL A 135 -6.20 -13.92 -0.25
CA VAL A 135 -5.72 -14.69 -1.40
C VAL A 135 -4.29 -15.15 -1.17
N PHE A 136 -3.43 -14.30 -0.61
CA PHE A 136 -2.03 -14.65 -0.31
C PHE A 136 -1.96 -15.82 0.70
N VAL A 137 -2.69 -15.73 1.82
CA VAL A 137 -2.74 -16.81 2.83
C VAL A 137 -3.22 -18.12 2.20
N TYR A 138 -4.31 -18.06 1.42
CA TYR A 138 -4.84 -19.25 0.74
C TYR A 138 -3.83 -19.87 -0.24
N SER A 139 -3.14 -19.02 -1.02
CA SER A 139 -2.15 -19.44 -2.02
C SER A 139 -0.86 -20.00 -1.39
N ALA A 140 -0.51 -19.51 -0.20
CA ALA A 140 0.67 -19.95 0.54
C ALA A 140 0.41 -21.18 1.43
N PHE A 141 -0.85 -21.62 1.56
CA PHE A 141 -1.20 -22.73 2.43
C PHE A 141 -0.58 -24.05 1.89
N PRO A 142 0.18 -24.81 2.74
CA PRO A 142 0.77 -26.07 2.33
C PRO A 142 -0.34 -27.08 1.98
N ARG A 143 -0.37 -27.52 0.73
CA ARG A 143 -1.26 -28.61 0.32
C ARG A 143 -0.51 -29.91 0.53
N SER A 144 -1.06 -30.82 1.36
CA SER A 144 -0.53 -32.18 1.46
C SER A 144 -0.60 -32.84 0.08
N SER A 145 0.56 -33.16 -0.47
CA SER A 145 0.74 -34.01 -1.64
C SER A 145 0.34 -35.46 -1.34
#